data_862e316f73112209feef4f238a51b124
#
_entry.id   862e316f73112209feef4f238a51b124
#
_cell.length_a   1.000
_cell.length_b   1.000
_cell.length_c   1.000
_cell.angle_alpha   90.00
_cell.angle_beta   90.00
_cell.angle_gamma   90.00
#
_symmetry.space_group_name_H-M   'P 1'
#
loop_
_entity.id
_entity.type
_entity.pdbx_description
1 polymer ?
#
loop_
_entity_poly.entity_id
_entity_poly.type
_entity_poly.pdbx_seq_one_letter_code
_entity_poly.pdbx_strand_id
1 'polypeptide(L)'
;MPANTNQQADTIKTASIKVKGITCSMDLKMISANVEKLKGVSSCKAGKQGTTTTFEVKFNPALVTEKEIYTAIEGTGSCENPDERPYKVKQ
;
A
#
# COMPACT_ATOMS: atom_id res chain seq x y z
N MET A 1 1.17 16.48 28.11
CA MET A 1 1.09 15.83 27.65
C MET A 1 1.25 15.44 27.41
N PRO A 2 1.38 15.41 27.54
CA PRO A 2 1.54 14.81 27.01
C PRO A 2 1.63 14.33 26.56
N ALA A 3 1.75 14.39 26.58
CA ALA A 3 1.79 13.74 26.14
C ALA A 3 2.27 13.36 25.38
N ASN A 4 2.81 13.50 25.23
CA ASN A 4 3.41 13.17 24.47
C ASN A 4 3.85 11.94 24.06
N THR A 5 4.21 11.37 24.77
CA THR A 5 4.53 9.98 24.65
C THR A 5 3.63 9.25 23.71
N ASN A 6 2.40 9.54 23.81
CA ASN A 6 1.40 8.95 22.91
C ASN A 6 1.58 9.37 21.48
N GLN A 7 2.29 10.44 21.29
CA GLN A 7 2.47 10.97 19.95
C GLN A 7 3.29 10.08 19.07
N GLN A 8 4.17 9.28 19.65
CA GLN A 8 4.96 8.35 18.84
C GLN A 8 4.09 7.28 18.21
N ALA A 9 3.08 6.84 18.94
CA ALA A 9 2.17 5.85 18.40
C ALA A 9 1.29 6.45 17.31
N ASP A 10 1.17 7.75 17.28
CA ASP A 10 0.32 8.45 16.32
C ASP A 10 1.10 9.02 15.15
N THR A 11 2.40 8.77 15.10
CA THR A 11 3.21 9.27 14.00
C THR A 11 2.86 8.53 12.72
N ILE A 12 2.44 9.28 11.71
CA ILE A 12 2.07 8.70 10.43
C ILE A 12 3.07 9.14 9.39
N LYS A 13 3.60 8.18 8.66
CA LYS A 13 4.46 8.44 7.52
C LYS A 13 3.67 8.27 6.24
N THR A 14 4.07 9.03 5.23
CA THR A 14 3.50 8.89 3.89
C THR A 14 4.58 8.36 2.97
N ALA A 15 4.28 7.28 2.28
CA ALA A 15 5.20 6.70 1.31
C ALA A 15 4.54 6.72 -0.07
N SER A 16 5.32 7.08 -1.07
CA SER A 16 4.90 7.01 -2.47
C SER A 16 5.51 5.74 -3.06
N ILE A 17 4.67 4.80 -3.42
CA ILE A 17 5.10 3.48 -3.87
C ILE A 17 4.69 3.29 -5.31
N LYS A 18 5.66 3.05 -6.19
CA LYS A 18 5.37 2.82 -7.61
C LYS A 18 5.17 1.34 -7.84
N VAL A 19 4.06 1.00 -8.47
CA VAL A 19 3.67 -0.38 -8.72
C VAL A 19 3.49 -0.59 -10.21
N LYS A 20 4.17 -1.59 -10.75
CA LYS A 20 4.05 -1.99 -12.14
C LYS A 20 3.08 -3.16 -12.29
N GLY A 21 2.62 -3.38 -13.49
CA GLY A 21 1.76 -4.53 -13.79
C GLY A 21 0.28 -4.23 -13.71
N ILE A 22 -0.09 -2.99 -13.55
CA ILE A 22 -1.48 -2.58 -13.45
C ILE A 22 -2.10 -2.61 -14.85
N THR A 23 -3.20 -3.34 -15.01
CA THR A 23 -3.87 -3.46 -16.30
C THR A 23 -5.31 -2.99 -16.30
N CYS A 24 -5.94 -2.90 -15.14
CA CYS A 24 -7.32 -2.40 -15.08
C CYS A 24 -7.57 -1.64 -13.80
N SER A 25 -8.65 -0.87 -13.76
CA SER A 25 -8.96 -0.04 -12.60
C SER A 25 -9.27 -0.86 -11.35
N MET A 26 -9.74 -2.09 -11.52
CA MET A 26 -9.99 -2.96 -10.38
C MET A 26 -8.71 -3.34 -9.65
N ASP A 27 -7.58 -3.39 -10.39
CA ASP A 27 -6.29 -3.66 -9.77
C ASP A 27 -5.98 -2.63 -8.69
N LEU A 28 -6.29 -1.37 -8.94
CA LEU A 28 -6.04 -0.29 -8.00
C LEU A 28 -6.82 -0.51 -6.71
N LYS A 29 -8.08 -0.89 -6.84
CA LYS A 29 -8.93 -1.13 -5.68
C LYS A 29 -8.48 -2.34 -4.88
N MET A 30 -8.08 -3.41 -5.58
CA MET A 30 -7.65 -4.64 -4.91
C MET A 30 -6.36 -4.42 -4.13
N ILE A 31 -5.40 -3.73 -4.74
CA ILE A 31 -4.14 -3.42 -4.09
C ILE A 31 -4.38 -2.52 -2.88
N SER A 32 -5.17 -1.46 -3.06
CA SER A 32 -5.47 -0.54 -1.96
C SER A 32 -6.16 -1.26 -0.80
N ALA A 33 -7.12 -2.14 -1.11
CA ALA A 33 -7.83 -2.89 -0.08
C ALA A 33 -6.89 -3.81 0.70
N ASN A 34 -5.98 -4.49 -0.01
CA ASN A 34 -5.04 -5.38 0.65
C ASN A 34 -4.06 -4.63 1.55
N VAL A 35 -3.59 -3.47 1.09
CA VAL A 35 -2.68 -2.65 1.89
C VAL A 35 -3.42 -2.11 3.12
N GLU A 36 -4.65 -1.68 2.94
CA GLU A 36 -5.42 -1.12 4.05
C GLU A 36 -5.83 -2.16 5.10
N LYS A 37 -5.74 -3.44 4.76
CA LYS A 37 -5.98 -4.51 5.74
C LYS A 37 -4.83 -4.64 6.73
N LEU A 38 -3.66 -4.12 6.41
CA LEU A 38 -2.53 -4.21 7.30
C LEU A 38 -2.77 -3.33 8.52
N LYS A 39 -2.48 -3.90 9.69
CA LYS A 39 -2.58 -3.14 10.92
C LYS A 39 -1.52 -2.04 10.90
N GLY A 40 -1.94 -0.83 11.11
CA GLY A 40 -1.03 0.32 11.09
C GLY A 40 -1.13 1.16 9.83
N VAL A 41 -1.81 0.68 8.79
CA VAL A 41 -2.05 1.47 7.59
C VAL A 41 -3.31 2.30 7.79
N SER A 42 -3.18 3.62 7.65
CA SER A 42 -4.32 4.54 7.78
C SER A 42 -5.07 4.67 6.47
N SER A 43 -4.34 4.76 5.36
CA SER A 43 -4.98 4.89 4.06
C SER A 43 -4.02 4.48 2.97
N CYS A 44 -4.59 4.10 1.83
CA CYS A 44 -3.82 3.79 0.64
C CYS A 44 -4.60 4.33 -0.55
N LYS A 45 -4.05 5.30 -1.23
CA LYS A 45 -4.72 5.93 -2.37
C LYS A 45 -3.91 5.70 -3.63
N ALA A 46 -4.58 5.24 -4.67
CA ALA A 46 -3.95 5.08 -5.98
C ALA A 46 -3.93 6.42 -6.69
N GLY A 47 -2.84 6.70 -7.37
CA GLY A 47 -2.76 7.84 -8.26
C GLY A 47 -3.37 7.51 -9.61
N LYS A 48 -2.87 8.17 -10.64
CA LYS A 48 -3.38 7.99 -11.99
C LYS A 48 -3.10 6.58 -12.48
N GLN A 49 -4.12 5.94 -13.04
CA GLN A 49 -3.97 4.59 -13.58
C GLN A 49 -3.04 4.60 -14.80
N GLY A 50 -2.18 3.59 -14.85
CA GLY A 50 -1.25 3.40 -15.94
C GLY A 50 -0.48 2.11 -15.71
N THR A 51 0.48 1.80 -16.58
CA THR A 51 1.30 0.60 -16.41
C THR A 51 2.13 0.67 -15.14
N THR A 52 2.46 1.89 -14.72
CA THR A 52 3.05 2.13 -13.41
C THR A 52 2.17 3.14 -12.70
N THR A 53 1.65 2.76 -11.56
CA THR A 53 0.79 3.63 -10.75
C THR A 53 1.47 3.90 -9.43
N THR A 54 1.44 5.16 -8.99
CA THR A 54 1.97 5.55 -7.70
C THR A 54 0.87 5.47 -6.66
N PHE A 55 1.12 4.70 -5.60
CA PHE A 55 0.20 4.59 -4.47
C PHE A 55 0.74 5.42 -3.33
N GLU A 56 -0.11 6.26 -2.77
CA GLU A 56 0.25 7.02 -1.58
C GLU A 56 -0.31 6.30 -0.37
N VAL A 57 0.59 5.82 0.47
CA VAL A 57 0.22 5.03 1.65
C VAL A 57 0.57 5.81 2.90
N LYS A 58 -0.40 5.98 3.77
CA LYS A 58 -0.19 6.57 5.08
C LYS A 58 -0.21 5.47 6.11
N PHE A 59 0.85 5.36 6.88
CA PHE A 59 0.99 4.25 7.81
C PHE A 59 1.77 4.67 9.05
N ASN A 60 1.57 3.90 10.11
CA ASN A 60 2.32 4.09 11.35
C ASN A 60 3.52 3.14 11.35
N PRO A 61 4.75 3.67 11.24
CA PRO A 61 5.94 2.83 11.13
C PRO A 61 6.24 2.00 12.38
N ALA A 62 5.60 2.30 13.49
CA ALA A 62 5.72 1.50 14.69
C ALA A 62 4.91 0.21 14.60
N LEU A 63 3.91 0.16 13.70
CA LEU A 63 3.01 -0.98 13.58
C LEU A 63 3.22 -1.78 12.32
N VAL A 64 3.70 -1.14 11.25
CA VAL A 64 3.89 -1.79 9.96
C VAL A 64 5.10 -1.19 9.27
N THR A 65 5.84 -2.00 8.52
CA THR A 65 7.01 -1.54 7.80
C THR A 65 6.67 -1.37 6.31
N GLU A 66 7.49 -0.59 5.61
CA GLU A 66 7.32 -0.45 4.16
C GLU A 66 7.45 -1.80 3.47
N LYS A 67 8.33 -2.65 3.95
CA LYS A 67 8.52 -3.99 3.39
C LYS A 67 7.23 -4.81 3.46
N GLU A 68 6.51 -4.70 4.57
CA GLU A 68 5.23 -5.39 4.72
C GLU A 68 4.20 -4.85 3.73
N ILE A 69 4.23 -3.54 3.50
CA ILE A 69 3.34 -2.91 2.53
C ILE A 69 3.67 -3.42 1.12
N TYR A 70 4.95 -3.48 0.76
CA TYR A 70 5.38 -4.01 -0.53
C TYR A 70 4.93 -5.45 -0.71
N THR A 71 5.07 -6.26 0.33
CA THR A 71 4.65 -7.66 0.30
C THR A 71 3.14 -7.78 0.04
N ALA A 72 2.35 -6.93 0.69
CA ALA A 72 0.91 -6.94 0.50
C ALA A 72 0.55 -6.57 -0.95
N ILE A 73 1.24 -5.59 -1.51
CA ILE A 73 1.01 -5.18 -2.90
C ILE A 73 1.35 -6.31 -3.86
N GLU A 74 2.54 -6.87 -3.71
CA GLU A 74 3.01 -7.91 -4.63
C GLU A 74 2.27 -9.23 -4.44
N GLY A 75 1.65 -9.42 -3.29
CA GLY A 75 0.84 -10.59 -3.02
C GLY A 75 -0.60 -10.51 -3.52
N THR A 76 -0.98 -9.37 -4.10
CA THR A 76 -2.32 -9.18 -4.61
C THR A 76 -2.46 -9.89 -5.96
N GLY A 77 -3.52 -10.69 -6.11
CA GLY A 77 -3.77 -11.37 -7.36
C GLY A 77 -4.35 -10.46 -8.41
N SER A 78 -4.16 -10.83 -9.68
CA SER A 78 -4.68 -10.09 -10.81
C SER A 78 -6.22 -10.12 -10.81
N CYS A 79 -6.85 -9.10 -11.36
CA CYS A 79 -8.31 -9.07 -11.45
C CYS A 79 -8.82 -10.12 -12.45
N GLU A 80 -8.00 -10.55 -13.39
CA GLU A 80 -8.37 -11.57 -14.37
C GLU A 80 -8.04 -12.97 -13.88
N ASN A 81 -6.94 -13.10 -13.15
CA ASN A 81 -6.47 -14.39 -12.68
C ASN A 81 -5.91 -14.24 -11.27
N PRO A 82 -6.68 -14.63 -10.25
CA PRO A 82 -6.24 -14.43 -8.86
C PRO A 82 -5.01 -15.25 -8.47
N ASP A 83 -4.61 -16.22 -9.28
CA ASP A 83 -3.40 -17.00 -9.01
C ASP A 83 -2.14 -16.30 -9.52
N GLU A 84 -2.29 -15.31 -10.38
CA GLU A 84 -1.15 -14.56 -10.88
C GLU A 84 -0.76 -13.45 -9.92
N ARG A 85 0.53 -13.10 -9.95
CA ARG A 85 1.06 -12.02 -9.13
C ARG A 85 1.83 -11.05 -10.02
N PRO A 86 1.10 -10.30 -10.88
CA PRO A 86 1.75 -9.45 -11.88
C PRO A 86 2.32 -8.15 -11.31
N TYR A 87 1.89 -7.77 -10.12
CA TYR A 87 2.27 -6.47 -9.57
C TYR A 87 3.65 -6.52 -8.96
N LYS A 88 4.48 -5.54 -9.33
CA LYS A 88 5.84 -5.41 -8.83
C LYS A 88 6.05 -4.01 -8.30
N VAL A 89 6.57 -3.92 -7.11
CA VAL A 89 6.93 -2.62 -6.53
C VAL A 89 8.27 -2.21 -7.09
N LYS A 90 8.32 -0.99 -7.60
CA LYS A 90 9.56 -0.41 -8.10
C LYS A 90 10.24 0.30 -6.93
N GLN A 91 11.33 -0.24 -6.49
CA GLN A 91 12.08 0.30 -5.36
C GLN A 91 13.24 1.17 -5.77
#